data_ee397628c55b2991cc93eedae39760ab
#
_entry.id   ee397628c55b2991cc93eedae39760ab
#
_cell.length_a   1.000
_cell.length_b   1.000
_cell.length_c   1.000
_cell.angle_alpha   90.00
_cell.angle_beta   90.00
_cell.angle_gamma   90.00
#
_symmetry.space_group_name_H-M   'P 1'
#
loop_
_entity.id
_entity.type
_entity.pdbx_description
1 polymer ?
#
loop_
_entity_poly.entity_id
_entity_poly.type
_entity_poly.pdbx_seq_one_letter_code
_entity_poly.pdbx_strand_id
1 'polypeptide(L)'
;MAELLESTMLVCFGLSWPMNLSKNIKAKSAKNMSLQFILLIIFGYIAGISAKIYTHKFNYVLVVYLLNLIVVSANVVVYFINSRYDKQAEKASSKLAKEISGNTDNTVSTETIYASSAQKEFNQGDDEMQTYRELNSVTEAGGVVLFGSNTFANLPLGELTQAYRITEPIYNRSIKDIRINQIENYLKVCLFDLNPRKIFVNLGDVDIQDETLNEESFISKYEWLLYMIHTKTQAEIYIVSIVSNRPEAIKLNALLKKLAAQTGCHYIDATGALESKRPVLRLFELMKVHMRNHPINYADAMTAGRLSDKEREQVPNDGHSSPESSANRGYVHVRN
;
A
#
# COMPACT_ATOMS: atom_id res chain seq x y z
N MET A 1 -45.88 4.36 -8.92
CA MET A 1 -44.97 3.63 -8.02
C MET A 1 -43.95 2.80 -8.81
N ALA A 2 -44.37 1.82 -9.65
CA ALA A 2 -43.43 0.99 -10.40
C ALA A 2 -42.49 1.78 -11.32
N GLU A 3 -43.00 2.74 -12.08
CA GLU A 3 -42.15 3.59 -12.93
C GLU A 3 -41.20 4.50 -12.17
N LEU A 4 -41.56 4.93 -10.98
CA LEU A 4 -40.65 5.71 -10.11
C LEU A 4 -39.51 4.88 -9.60
N LEU A 5 -39.79 3.64 -9.17
CA LEU A 5 -38.76 2.68 -8.71
C LEU A 5 -37.83 2.28 -9.85
N GLU A 6 -38.39 1.99 -11.04
CA GLU A 6 -37.63 1.71 -12.26
C GLU A 6 -36.68 2.86 -12.61
N SER A 7 -37.18 4.09 -12.57
CA SER A 7 -36.37 5.30 -12.85
C SER A 7 -35.29 5.51 -11.83
N THR A 8 -35.58 5.32 -10.54
CA THR A 8 -34.59 5.47 -9.46
C THR A 8 -33.47 4.47 -9.64
N MET A 9 -33.79 3.20 -9.94
CA MET A 9 -32.80 2.18 -10.26
C MET A 9 -31.91 2.59 -11.43
N LEU A 10 -32.52 3.04 -12.55
CA LEU A 10 -31.78 3.44 -13.73
C LEU A 10 -30.89 4.67 -13.52
N VAL A 11 -31.35 5.64 -12.70
CA VAL A 11 -30.53 6.82 -12.34
C VAL A 11 -29.34 6.40 -11.48
N CYS A 12 -29.55 5.54 -10.47
CA CYS A 12 -28.46 5.02 -9.65
C CYS A 12 -27.39 4.28 -10.48
N PHE A 13 -27.82 3.38 -11.36
CA PHE A 13 -26.90 2.71 -12.28
C PHE A 13 -26.26 3.68 -13.27
N GLY A 14 -27.03 4.64 -13.79
CA GLY A 14 -26.56 5.63 -14.75
C GLY A 14 -25.48 6.56 -14.18
N LEU A 15 -25.57 6.96 -12.92
CA LEU A 15 -24.58 7.81 -12.26
C LEU A 15 -23.23 7.12 -12.06
N SER A 16 -23.20 5.79 -11.97
CA SER A 16 -21.95 5.04 -11.84
C SER A 16 -21.08 5.11 -13.12
N TRP A 17 -21.69 5.25 -14.30
CA TRP A 17 -21.00 5.26 -15.59
C TRP A 17 -20.19 6.53 -15.87
N PRO A 18 -20.68 7.76 -15.62
CA PRO A 18 -19.85 8.96 -15.72
C PRO A 18 -18.63 8.93 -14.81
N MET A 19 -18.76 8.38 -13.58
CA MET A 19 -17.63 8.21 -12.66
C MET A 19 -16.62 7.23 -13.21
N ASN A 20 -17.08 6.09 -13.74
CA ASN A 20 -16.22 5.09 -14.36
C ASN A 20 -15.55 5.65 -15.64
N LEU A 21 -16.28 6.38 -16.47
CA LEU A 21 -15.77 7.04 -17.67
C LEU A 21 -14.64 8.02 -17.31
N SER A 22 -14.83 8.87 -16.31
CA SER A 22 -13.83 9.82 -15.84
C SER A 22 -12.55 9.10 -15.35
N LYS A 23 -12.72 8.01 -14.60
CA LYS A 23 -11.60 7.17 -14.14
C LYS A 23 -10.84 6.56 -15.32
N ASN A 24 -11.54 6.03 -16.31
CA ASN A 24 -10.96 5.38 -17.48
C ASN A 24 -10.22 6.35 -18.41
N ILE A 25 -10.73 7.58 -18.56
CA ILE A 25 -10.04 8.64 -19.33
C ILE A 25 -8.72 9.01 -18.65
N LYS A 26 -8.72 9.15 -17.33
CA LYS A 26 -7.50 9.50 -16.56
C LYS A 26 -6.46 8.39 -16.58
N ALA A 27 -6.89 7.13 -16.57
CA ALA A 27 -6.00 5.95 -16.53
C ALA A 27 -5.18 5.76 -17.81
N LYS A 28 -5.61 6.29 -18.97
CA LYS A 28 -4.96 6.16 -20.28
C LYS A 28 -4.55 4.72 -20.66
N SER A 29 -5.16 3.71 -20.03
CA SER A 29 -4.91 2.29 -20.25
C SER A 29 -6.23 1.52 -20.27
N ALA A 30 -6.34 0.52 -21.16
CA ALA A 30 -7.50 -0.36 -21.29
C ALA A 30 -7.37 -1.66 -20.45
N LYS A 31 -6.24 -1.90 -19.78
CA LYS A 31 -5.96 -3.16 -19.05
C LYS A 31 -7.01 -3.50 -18.00
N ASN A 32 -7.59 -2.48 -17.34
CA ASN A 32 -8.60 -2.64 -16.30
C ASN A 32 -10.04 -2.48 -16.84
N MET A 33 -10.24 -2.43 -18.15
CA MET A 33 -11.54 -2.28 -18.80
C MET A 33 -11.96 -3.59 -19.47
N SER A 34 -13.13 -4.11 -19.11
CA SER A 34 -13.72 -5.26 -19.81
C SER A 34 -14.65 -4.81 -20.90
N LEU A 35 -14.20 -4.92 -22.16
CA LEU A 35 -15.04 -4.63 -23.34
C LEU A 35 -16.31 -5.48 -23.37
N GLN A 36 -16.20 -6.76 -23.04
CA GLN A 36 -17.34 -7.68 -23.02
C GLN A 36 -18.41 -7.22 -22.02
N PHE A 37 -17.99 -6.78 -20.84
CA PHE A 37 -18.91 -6.25 -19.84
C PHE A 37 -19.64 -4.99 -20.32
N ILE A 38 -18.91 -4.03 -20.94
CA ILE A 38 -19.51 -2.80 -21.47
C ILE A 38 -20.51 -3.13 -22.59
N LEU A 39 -20.19 -4.05 -23.50
CA LEU A 39 -21.08 -4.47 -24.59
C LEU A 39 -22.34 -5.17 -24.06
N LEU A 40 -22.22 -5.97 -23.00
CA LEU A 40 -23.37 -6.62 -22.37
C LEU A 40 -24.35 -5.59 -21.78
N ILE A 41 -23.84 -4.52 -21.17
CA ILE A 41 -24.67 -3.44 -20.63
C ILE A 41 -25.35 -2.65 -21.76
N ILE A 42 -24.64 -2.35 -22.85
CA ILE A 42 -25.22 -1.70 -24.05
C ILE A 42 -26.37 -2.55 -24.60
N PHE A 43 -26.19 -3.87 -24.71
CA PHE A 43 -27.22 -4.79 -25.15
C PHE A 43 -28.45 -4.72 -24.22
N GLY A 44 -28.26 -4.68 -22.91
CA GLY A 44 -29.32 -4.51 -21.92
C GLY A 44 -30.13 -3.22 -22.12
N TYR A 45 -29.46 -2.08 -22.38
CA TYR A 45 -30.15 -0.81 -22.67
C TYR A 45 -30.92 -0.85 -23.99
N ILE A 46 -30.35 -1.46 -25.05
CA ILE A 46 -31.04 -1.64 -26.34
C ILE A 46 -32.30 -2.49 -26.15
N ALA A 47 -32.23 -3.60 -25.42
CA ALA A 47 -33.39 -4.44 -25.12
C ALA A 47 -34.49 -3.67 -24.33
N GLY A 48 -34.08 -2.89 -23.32
CA GLY A 48 -35.01 -2.05 -22.55
C GLY A 48 -35.70 -0.97 -23.39
N ILE A 49 -34.97 -0.29 -24.28
CA ILE A 49 -35.50 0.68 -25.23
C ILE A 49 -36.49 -0.02 -26.20
N SER A 50 -36.11 -1.16 -26.76
CA SER A 50 -36.96 -1.94 -27.67
C SER A 50 -38.26 -2.37 -27.01
N ALA A 51 -38.24 -2.78 -25.74
CA ALA A 51 -39.45 -3.14 -24.99
C ALA A 51 -40.37 -1.91 -24.77
N LYS A 52 -39.83 -0.73 -24.50
CA LYS A 52 -40.62 0.49 -24.34
C LYS A 52 -41.26 0.91 -25.68
N ILE A 53 -40.56 0.80 -26.80
CA ILE A 53 -41.06 1.08 -28.14
C ILE A 53 -42.18 0.08 -28.49
N TYR A 54 -41.94 -1.21 -28.29
CA TYR A 54 -42.91 -2.27 -28.60
C TYR A 54 -44.22 -2.11 -27.80
N THR A 55 -44.12 -1.71 -26.54
CA THR A 55 -45.30 -1.50 -25.68
C THR A 55 -45.96 -0.11 -25.84
N HIS A 56 -45.46 0.73 -26.76
CA HIS A 56 -45.89 2.12 -26.97
C HIS A 56 -45.93 2.98 -25.70
N LYS A 57 -45.06 2.67 -24.70
CA LYS A 57 -44.96 3.39 -23.43
C LYS A 57 -43.84 4.45 -23.48
N PHE A 58 -44.14 5.55 -24.18
CA PHE A 58 -43.24 6.68 -24.29
C PHE A 58 -43.32 7.58 -23.05
N ASN A 59 -42.59 7.21 -22.00
CA ASN A 59 -42.51 7.96 -20.75
C ASN A 59 -41.06 8.46 -20.49
N TYR A 60 -40.88 9.25 -19.44
CA TYR A 60 -39.56 9.79 -19.07
C TYR A 60 -38.51 8.72 -18.82
N VAL A 61 -38.90 7.49 -18.51
CA VAL A 61 -37.99 6.36 -18.34
C VAL A 61 -37.23 6.06 -19.63
N LEU A 62 -37.88 6.20 -20.80
CA LEU A 62 -37.23 6.04 -22.10
C LEU A 62 -36.09 7.04 -22.30
N VAL A 63 -36.26 8.29 -21.84
CA VAL A 63 -35.21 9.32 -21.91
C VAL A 63 -34.00 8.92 -21.05
N VAL A 64 -34.26 8.37 -19.86
CA VAL A 64 -33.16 7.88 -18.98
C VAL A 64 -32.39 6.71 -19.62
N TYR A 65 -33.07 5.77 -20.28
CA TYR A 65 -32.43 4.71 -21.05
C TYR A 65 -31.52 5.25 -22.15
N LEU A 66 -31.98 6.23 -22.91
CA LEU A 66 -31.20 6.86 -23.99
C LEU A 66 -29.97 7.57 -23.46
N LEU A 67 -30.11 8.36 -22.37
CA LEU A 67 -28.99 9.04 -21.74
C LEU A 67 -27.93 8.04 -21.23
N ASN A 68 -28.36 6.98 -20.56
CA ASN A 68 -27.47 5.95 -20.07
C ASN A 68 -26.75 5.23 -21.22
N LEU A 69 -27.45 4.93 -22.31
CA LEU A 69 -26.86 4.32 -23.49
C LEU A 69 -25.75 5.20 -24.09
N ILE A 70 -25.94 6.52 -24.15
CA ILE A 70 -24.92 7.46 -24.65
C ILE A 70 -23.68 7.40 -23.76
N VAL A 71 -23.84 7.50 -22.43
CA VAL A 71 -22.71 7.49 -21.48
C VAL A 71 -21.96 6.16 -21.51
N VAL A 72 -22.67 5.04 -21.56
CA VAL A 72 -22.03 3.70 -21.64
C VAL A 72 -21.32 3.52 -22.98
N SER A 73 -21.90 4.01 -24.09
CA SER A 73 -21.24 3.98 -25.40
C SER A 73 -19.95 4.80 -25.44
N ALA A 74 -19.87 5.91 -24.70
CA ALA A 74 -18.65 6.70 -24.56
C ALA A 74 -17.50 5.86 -23.89
N ASN A 75 -17.81 4.93 -22.98
CA ASN A 75 -16.80 4.03 -22.43
C ASN A 75 -16.19 3.08 -23.48
N VAL A 76 -16.95 2.68 -24.51
CA VAL A 76 -16.42 1.91 -25.64
C VAL A 76 -15.38 2.71 -26.42
N VAL A 77 -15.69 3.99 -26.68
CA VAL A 77 -14.75 4.90 -27.37
C VAL A 77 -13.46 5.04 -26.55
N VAL A 78 -13.60 5.29 -25.24
CA VAL A 78 -12.44 5.41 -24.34
C VAL A 78 -11.65 4.11 -24.27
N TYR A 79 -12.32 2.94 -24.28
CA TYR A 79 -11.64 1.66 -24.36
C TYR A 79 -10.76 1.56 -25.61
N PHE A 80 -11.27 1.91 -26.78
CA PHE A 80 -10.48 1.85 -28.01
C PHE A 80 -9.34 2.87 -28.04
N ILE A 81 -9.55 4.06 -27.49
CA ILE A 81 -8.49 5.07 -27.35
C ILE A 81 -7.40 4.52 -26.43
N ASN A 82 -7.74 4.05 -25.26
CA ASN A 82 -6.79 3.51 -24.29
C ASN A 82 -6.08 2.26 -24.83
N SER A 83 -6.80 1.37 -25.52
CA SER A 83 -6.19 0.19 -26.19
C SER A 83 -5.19 0.58 -27.30
N ARG A 84 -5.39 1.71 -27.96
CA ARG A 84 -4.40 2.23 -28.92
C ARG A 84 -3.17 2.77 -28.21
N TYR A 85 -3.33 3.46 -27.07
CA TYR A 85 -2.20 3.87 -26.25
C TYR A 85 -1.39 2.68 -25.75
N ASP A 86 -2.06 1.64 -25.23
CA ASP A 86 -1.38 0.42 -24.78
C ASP A 86 -0.61 -0.27 -25.93
N LYS A 87 -1.23 -0.39 -27.13
CA LYS A 87 -0.57 -0.97 -28.31
C LYS A 87 0.57 -0.10 -28.87
N GLN A 88 0.49 1.21 -28.74
CA GLN A 88 1.57 2.10 -29.14
C GLN A 88 2.76 1.98 -28.18
N ALA A 89 2.49 1.89 -26.87
CA ALA A 89 3.51 1.65 -25.86
C ALA A 89 4.20 0.29 -26.08
N GLU A 90 3.42 -0.77 -26.36
CA GLU A 90 3.94 -2.11 -26.65
C GLU A 90 4.78 -2.15 -27.95
N LYS A 91 4.34 -1.46 -29.02
CA LYS A 91 5.09 -1.35 -30.26
C LYS A 91 6.37 -0.54 -30.10
N ALA A 92 6.33 0.54 -29.32
CA ALA A 92 7.52 1.34 -29.00
C ALA A 92 8.54 0.49 -28.24
N SER A 93 8.09 -0.29 -27.24
CA SER A 93 8.94 -1.21 -26.50
C SER A 93 9.55 -2.30 -27.36
N SER A 94 8.77 -2.89 -28.28
CA SER A 94 9.24 -3.97 -29.17
C SER A 94 10.19 -3.47 -30.26
N LYS A 95 9.99 -2.23 -30.74
CA LYS A 95 10.89 -1.58 -31.70
C LYS A 95 12.22 -1.24 -31.06
N LEU A 96 12.17 -0.71 -29.82
CA LEU A 96 13.34 -0.40 -29.03
C LEU A 96 14.16 -1.66 -28.70
N ALA A 97 13.49 -2.75 -28.33
CA ALA A 97 14.14 -4.04 -28.08
C ALA A 97 14.87 -4.59 -29.34
N LYS A 98 14.32 -4.36 -30.53
CA LYS A 98 14.96 -4.76 -31.80
C LYS A 98 16.14 -3.86 -32.20
N GLU A 99 16.06 -2.56 -31.89
CA GLU A 99 17.16 -1.61 -32.14
C GLU A 99 18.34 -1.83 -31.19
N ILE A 100 18.08 -2.19 -29.93
CA ILE A 100 19.12 -2.53 -28.94
C ILE A 100 19.85 -3.82 -29.28
N SER A 101 19.15 -4.80 -29.90
CA SER A 101 19.76 -6.06 -30.35
C SER A 101 20.61 -5.92 -31.62
N GLY A 102 20.53 -4.80 -32.32
CA GLY A 102 21.17 -4.58 -33.63
C GLY A 102 22.32 -3.58 -33.67
N ASN A 103 22.62 -2.85 -32.61
CA ASN A 103 23.65 -1.81 -32.65
C ASN A 103 24.44 -1.76 -31.34
N THR A 104 25.59 -2.43 -31.32
CA THR A 104 26.70 -2.17 -30.39
C THR A 104 27.52 -1.00 -30.96
N ASP A 105 27.08 0.24 -30.82
CA ASP A 105 27.96 1.41 -30.77
C ASP A 105 27.22 2.65 -30.19
N ASN A 106 27.93 3.25 -29.26
CA ASN A 106 27.66 4.41 -28.42
C ASN A 106 26.81 5.56 -29.01
N THR A 107 25.64 5.79 -28.43
CA THR A 107 25.15 7.09 -27.86
C THR A 107 23.74 6.86 -27.29
N VAL A 108 23.65 6.62 -25.99
CA VAL A 108 22.37 6.42 -25.30
C VAL A 108 21.80 7.79 -24.90
N SER A 109 20.72 8.21 -25.56
CA SER A 109 19.99 9.43 -25.18
C SER A 109 19.19 9.20 -23.89
N THR A 110 19.07 10.24 -23.07
CA THR A 110 18.47 10.22 -21.71
C THR A 110 17.05 9.61 -21.67
N GLU A 111 16.24 9.80 -22.72
CA GLU A 111 14.89 9.20 -22.82
C GLU A 111 14.88 7.68 -22.94
N THR A 112 15.91 7.09 -23.54
CA THR A 112 16.05 5.63 -23.67
C THR A 112 16.38 4.99 -22.33
N ILE A 113 17.10 5.69 -21.47
CA ILE A 113 17.44 5.24 -20.11
C ILE A 113 16.17 5.20 -19.24
N TYR A 114 15.31 6.22 -19.32
CA TYR A 114 14.06 6.25 -18.54
C TYR A 114 13.06 5.16 -18.97
N ALA A 115 12.90 4.90 -20.27
CA ALA A 115 12.01 3.85 -20.77
C ALA A 115 12.52 2.44 -20.42
N SER A 116 13.83 2.21 -20.45
CA SER A 116 14.44 0.93 -20.10
C SER A 116 14.42 0.67 -18.58
N SER A 117 14.58 1.71 -17.77
CA SER A 117 14.50 1.59 -16.32
C SER A 117 13.06 1.29 -15.86
N ALA A 118 12.06 1.97 -16.40
CA ALA A 118 10.66 1.72 -16.10
C ALA A 118 10.21 0.30 -16.49
N GLN A 119 10.67 -0.22 -17.61
CA GLN A 119 10.38 -1.61 -18.02
C GLN A 119 11.10 -2.64 -17.16
N LYS A 120 12.34 -2.34 -16.72
CA LYS A 120 13.10 -3.19 -15.82
C LYS A 120 12.48 -3.21 -14.42
N GLU A 121 12.03 -2.07 -13.92
CA GLU A 121 11.30 -1.94 -12.66
C GLU A 121 9.98 -2.74 -12.68
N PHE A 122 9.21 -2.66 -13.78
CA PHE A 122 7.97 -3.41 -13.93
C PHE A 122 8.20 -4.93 -13.94
N ASN A 123 9.19 -5.41 -14.69
CA ASN A 123 9.53 -6.83 -14.74
C ASN A 123 10.07 -7.34 -13.38
N GLN A 124 10.86 -6.53 -12.68
CA GLN A 124 11.40 -6.88 -11.37
C GLN A 124 10.31 -7.03 -10.31
N GLY A 125 9.30 -6.15 -10.29
CA GLY A 125 8.16 -6.25 -9.38
C GLY A 125 7.31 -7.51 -9.62
N ASP A 126 7.18 -7.94 -10.88
CA ASP A 126 6.46 -9.18 -11.23
C ASP A 126 7.23 -10.44 -10.78
N ASP A 127 8.56 -10.45 -10.90
CA ASP A 127 9.42 -11.53 -10.42
C ASP A 127 9.40 -11.62 -8.88
N GLU A 128 9.45 -10.49 -8.18
CA GLU A 128 9.31 -10.44 -6.72
C GLU A 128 7.92 -10.95 -6.28
N MET A 129 6.85 -10.58 -6.99
CA MET A 129 5.49 -11.07 -6.72
C MET A 129 5.38 -12.57 -6.90
N GLN A 130 5.98 -13.14 -7.94
CA GLN A 130 5.97 -14.60 -8.15
C GLN A 130 6.68 -15.30 -6.99
N THR A 131 7.86 -14.81 -6.61
CA THR A 131 8.60 -15.32 -5.45
C THR A 131 7.77 -15.23 -4.17
N TYR A 132 7.05 -14.12 -3.94
CA TYR A 132 6.20 -13.97 -2.77
C TYR A 132 4.99 -14.91 -2.77
N ARG A 133 4.39 -15.23 -3.92
CA ARG A 133 3.34 -16.25 -4.01
C ARG A 133 3.85 -17.64 -3.58
N GLU A 134 5.05 -18.00 -4.03
CA GLU A 134 5.69 -19.27 -3.64
C GLU A 134 5.98 -19.31 -2.15
N LEU A 135 6.58 -18.25 -1.61
CA LEU A 135 6.86 -18.15 -0.17
C LEU A 135 5.58 -18.16 0.67
N ASN A 136 4.51 -17.50 0.23
CA ASN A 136 3.24 -17.47 0.97
C ASN A 136 2.60 -18.86 1.07
N SER A 137 2.87 -19.78 0.12
CA SER A 137 2.34 -21.14 0.16
C SER A 137 2.89 -21.98 1.33
N VAL A 138 4.04 -21.59 1.88
CA VAL A 138 4.72 -22.27 3.00
C VAL A 138 4.82 -21.40 4.27
N THR A 139 4.24 -20.19 4.22
CA THR A 139 4.30 -19.19 5.29
C THR A 139 3.11 -19.31 6.22
N GLU A 140 3.34 -19.26 7.53
CA GLU A 140 2.29 -19.21 8.54
C GLU A 140 1.59 -17.84 8.51
N ALA A 141 0.25 -17.85 8.48
CA ALA A 141 -0.54 -16.64 8.56
C ALA A 141 -0.47 -16.00 9.97
N GLY A 142 -0.80 -14.70 10.06
CA GLY A 142 -0.86 -13.99 11.35
C GLY A 142 0.48 -13.46 11.85
N GLY A 143 1.52 -13.47 11.05
CA GLY A 143 2.82 -12.89 11.37
C GLY A 143 2.87 -11.36 11.31
N VAL A 144 4.06 -10.81 11.46
CA VAL A 144 4.37 -9.41 11.23
C VAL A 144 4.85 -9.24 9.79
N VAL A 145 4.32 -8.26 9.07
CA VAL A 145 4.72 -8.00 7.68
C VAL A 145 5.36 -6.61 7.56
N LEU A 146 6.52 -6.56 6.92
CA LEU A 146 7.11 -5.32 6.42
C LEU A 146 6.70 -5.15 4.96
N PHE A 147 6.08 -4.01 4.67
CA PHE A 147 5.64 -3.61 3.33
C PHE A 147 6.14 -2.22 3.00
N GLY A 148 6.88 -2.09 1.94
CA GLY A 148 7.46 -0.81 1.55
C GLY A 148 8.25 -0.88 0.26
N SER A 149 9.10 0.11 0.07
CA SER A 149 10.01 0.21 -1.06
C SER A 149 11.46 -0.11 -0.66
N ASN A 150 12.43 0.57 -1.22
CA ASN A 150 13.86 0.26 -1.12
C ASN A 150 14.39 0.18 0.31
N THR A 151 13.92 1.06 1.18
CA THR A 151 14.36 1.06 2.59
C THR A 151 14.09 -0.27 3.26
N PHE A 152 12.90 -0.85 3.09
CA PHE A 152 12.56 -2.14 3.67
C PHE A 152 13.04 -3.32 2.82
N ALA A 153 12.97 -3.22 1.49
CA ALA A 153 13.41 -4.29 0.60
C ALA A 153 14.90 -4.65 0.81
N ASN A 154 15.72 -3.67 1.18
CA ASN A 154 17.15 -3.85 1.43
C ASN A 154 17.50 -4.24 2.88
N LEU A 155 16.51 -4.40 3.78
CA LEU A 155 16.77 -4.84 5.15
C LEU A 155 17.21 -6.31 5.19
N PRO A 156 18.36 -6.64 5.79
CA PRO A 156 18.81 -8.02 5.98
C PRO A 156 18.02 -8.66 7.14
N LEU A 157 16.70 -8.85 6.93
CA LEU A 157 15.74 -9.20 7.97
C LEU A 157 16.11 -10.50 8.70
N GLY A 158 16.55 -11.52 7.95
CA GLY A 158 16.95 -12.81 8.55
C GLY A 158 18.09 -12.68 9.56
N GLU A 159 19.14 -11.91 9.23
CA GLU A 159 20.26 -11.66 10.14
C GLU A 159 19.82 -10.81 11.35
N LEU A 160 18.97 -9.80 11.11
CA LEU A 160 18.48 -8.92 12.17
C LEU A 160 17.60 -9.67 13.17
N THR A 161 16.65 -10.47 12.70
CA THR A 161 15.79 -11.28 13.57
C THR A 161 16.59 -12.28 14.39
N GLN A 162 17.60 -12.93 13.79
CA GLN A 162 18.50 -13.83 14.48
C GLN A 162 19.34 -13.09 15.53
N ALA A 163 19.97 -11.98 15.16
CA ALA A 163 20.84 -11.19 16.04
C ALA A 163 20.08 -10.67 17.27
N TYR A 164 18.85 -10.23 17.09
CA TYR A 164 18.01 -9.70 18.16
C TYR A 164 17.12 -10.78 18.83
N ARG A 165 17.27 -12.06 18.45
CA ARG A 165 16.50 -13.20 18.99
C ARG A 165 15.00 -12.96 18.95
N ILE A 166 14.51 -12.49 17.80
CA ILE A 166 13.08 -12.33 17.59
C ILE A 166 12.55 -13.69 17.12
N THR A 167 11.58 -14.22 17.86
CA THR A 167 10.98 -15.54 17.59
C THR A 167 9.67 -15.43 16.82
N GLU A 168 9.07 -14.24 16.80
CA GLU A 168 7.87 -14.00 16.04
C GLU A 168 8.12 -14.14 14.53
N PRO A 169 7.17 -14.74 13.78
CA PRO A 169 7.28 -14.81 12.34
C PRO A 169 7.17 -13.40 11.72
N ILE A 170 8.24 -12.95 11.08
CA ILE A 170 8.32 -11.66 10.42
C ILE A 170 8.65 -11.87 8.95
N TYR A 171 7.85 -11.28 8.07
CA TYR A 171 7.98 -11.44 6.63
C TYR A 171 8.25 -10.10 5.95
N ASN A 172 9.29 -10.02 5.15
CA ASN A 172 9.52 -8.88 4.27
C ASN A 172 8.80 -9.14 2.93
N ARG A 173 7.82 -8.30 2.64
CA ARG A 173 7.05 -8.31 1.38
C ARG A 173 7.12 -6.94 0.71
N SER A 174 8.27 -6.29 0.87
CA SER A 174 8.54 -5.00 0.22
C SER A 174 9.01 -5.22 -1.21
N ILE A 175 8.65 -4.28 -2.09
CA ILE A 175 8.96 -4.33 -3.52
C ILE A 175 9.98 -3.23 -3.81
N LYS A 176 11.09 -3.56 -4.46
CA LYS A 176 12.09 -2.58 -4.85
C LYS A 176 11.51 -1.59 -5.86
N ASP A 177 11.92 -0.34 -5.72
CA ASP A 177 11.59 0.78 -6.61
C ASP A 177 10.08 1.05 -6.79
N ILE A 178 9.23 0.49 -5.90
CA ILE A 178 7.80 0.73 -5.94
C ILE A 178 7.45 2.15 -5.48
N ARG A 179 6.57 2.80 -6.22
CA ARG A 179 5.96 4.10 -5.88
C ARG A 179 4.57 3.91 -5.31
N ILE A 180 4.09 4.90 -4.57
CA ILE A 180 2.77 4.87 -3.93
C ILE A 180 1.61 4.66 -4.91
N ASN A 181 1.74 5.10 -6.16
CA ASN A 181 0.71 4.94 -7.19
C ASN A 181 0.64 3.53 -7.80
N GLN A 182 1.61 2.67 -7.54
CA GLN A 182 1.73 1.31 -8.10
C GLN A 182 1.28 0.21 -7.12
N ILE A 183 1.13 0.52 -5.83
CA ILE A 183 0.94 -0.46 -4.74
C ILE A 183 -0.30 -1.34 -4.88
N GLU A 184 -1.36 -0.88 -5.57
CA GLU A 184 -2.65 -1.56 -5.66
C GLU A 184 -2.52 -3.03 -6.12
N ASN A 185 -1.64 -3.27 -7.09
CA ASN A 185 -1.43 -4.60 -7.68
C ASN A 185 -0.74 -5.59 -6.73
N TYR A 186 -0.06 -5.09 -5.71
CA TYR A 186 0.79 -5.87 -4.81
C TYR A 186 0.11 -6.24 -3.49
N LEU A 187 -0.93 -5.48 -3.08
CA LEU A 187 -1.54 -5.62 -1.75
C LEU A 187 -2.03 -7.03 -1.43
N LYS A 188 -2.63 -7.71 -2.42
CA LYS A 188 -3.15 -9.07 -2.22
C LYS A 188 -2.04 -10.01 -1.78
N VAL A 189 -0.97 -10.11 -2.56
CA VAL A 189 0.15 -11.05 -2.34
C VAL A 189 1.03 -10.60 -1.18
N CYS A 190 1.31 -9.30 -1.08
CA CYS A 190 2.23 -8.79 -0.07
C CYS A 190 1.60 -8.67 1.32
N LEU A 191 0.28 -8.52 1.43
CA LEU A 191 -0.40 -8.27 2.70
C LEU A 191 -1.55 -9.25 2.96
N PHE A 192 -2.56 -9.29 2.08
CA PHE A 192 -3.84 -9.92 2.43
C PHE A 192 -3.76 -11.44 2.49
N ASP A 193 -2.96 -12.08 1.63
CA ASP A 193 -2.77 -13.53 1.62
C ASP A 193 -2.09 -14.05 2.92
N LEU A 194 -1.38 -13.19 3.65
CA LEU A 194 -0.70 -13.50 4.90
C LEU A 194 -1.54 -13.30 6.15
N ASN A 195 -2.70 -12.62 6.05
CA ASN A 195 -3.55 -12.26 7.18
C ASN A 195 -2.74 -11.76 8.39
N PRO A 196 -1.92 -10.70 8.24
CA PRO A 196 -0.96 -10.28 9.26
C PRO A 196 -1.65 -9.72 10.49
N ARG A 197 -1.03 -9.87 11.67
CA ARG A 197 -1.46 -9.18 12.89
C ARG A 197 -0.86 -7.79 13.04
N LYS A 198 0.31 -7.56 12.46
CA LYS A 198 0.98 -6.26 12.43
C LYS A 198 1.58 -6.00 11.06
N ILE A 199 1.43 -4.77 10.59
CA ILE A 199 1.99 -4.32 9.31
C ILE A 199 2.81 -3.06 9.55
N PHE A 200 4.09 -3.09 9.14
CA PHE A 200 4.94 -1.93 9.08
C PHE A 200 4.98 -1.44 7.64
N VAL A 201 4.63 -0.18 7.43
CA VAL A 201 4.58 0.44 6.10
C VAL A 201 5.64 1.52 5.99
N ASN A 202 6.52 1.42 5.00
CA ASN A 202 7.50 2.45 4.64
C ASN A 202 7.50 2.66 3.13
N LEU A 203 6.85 3.72 2.68
CA LEU A 203 6.73 4.13 1.28
C LEU A 203 7.06 5.60 1.14
N GLY A 204 7.56 5.99 -0.03
CA GLY A 204 7.86 7.38 -0.37
C GLY A 204 9.34 7.66 -0.64
N ASP A 205 10.25 6.73 -0.33
CA ASP A 205 11.68 6.88 -0.58
C ASP A 205 12.03 6.94 -2.09
N VAL A 206 11.21 6.36 -2.94
CA VAL A 206 11.28 6.48 -4.40
C VAL A 206 10.49 7.69 -4.88
N ASP A 207 9.30 7.94 -4.29
CA ASP A 207 8.44 9.05 -4.70
C ASP A 207 9.09 10.42 -4.52
N ILE A 208 9.87 10.62 -3.45
CA ILE A 208 10.59 11.89 -3.19
C ILE A 208 11.74 12.17 -4.16
N GLN A 209 12.06 11.25 -5.05
CA GLN A 209 13.06 11.45 -6.12
C GLN A 209 12.43 12.06 -7.36
N ASP A 210 11.11 12.11 -7.45
CA ASP A 210 10.35 12.67 -8.55
C ASP A 210 10.14 14.17 -8.34
N GLU A 211 10.69 15.00 -9.22
CA GLU A 211 10.52 16.45 -9.18
C GLU A 211 9.06 16.90 -9.37
N THR A 212 8.22 16.02 -9.93
CA THR A 212 6.79 16.28 -10.17
C THR A 212 5.89 15.74 -9.02
N LEU A 213 6.49 15.36 -7.90
CA LEU A 213 5.77 14.83 -6.74
C LEU A 213 4.67 15.79 -6.27
N ASN A 214 3.43 15.30 -6.29
CA ASN A 214 2.29 16.01 -5.72
C ASN A 214 1.99 15.43 -4.32
N GLU A 215 2.24 16.23 -3.28
CA GLU A 215 2.10 15.84 -1.87
C GLU A 215 0.65 15.42 -1.53
N GLU A 216 -0.36 16.13 -2.04
CA GLU A 216 -1.78 15.82 -1.79
C GLU A 216 -2.16 14.47 -2.43
N SER A 217 -1.71 14.23 -3.65
CA SER A 217 -1.93 12.96 -4.35
C SER A 217 -1.25 11.80 -3.63
N PHE A 218 -0.03 12.00 -3.13
CA PHE A 218 0.71 11.02 -2.35
C PHE A 218 -0.06 10.64 -1.07
N ILE A 219 -0.47 11.65 -0.28
CA ILE A 219 -1.19 11.43 0.98
C ILE A 219 -2.57 10.79 0.72
N SER A 220 -3.29 11.20 -0.30
CA SER A 220 -4.58 10.59 -0.66
C SER A 220 -4.43 9.10 -1.03
N LYS A 221 -3.35 8.73 -1.73
CA LYS A 221 -3.04 7.33 -2.03
C LYS A 221 -2.62 6.54 -0.78
N TYR A 222 -1.87 7.18 0.12
CA TYR A 222 -1.49 6.56 1.38
C TYR A 222 -2.71 6.33 2.28
N GLU A 223 -3.62 7.30 2.37
CA GLU A 223 -4.89 7.16 3.08
C GLU A 223 -5.74 6.01 2.51
N TRP A 224 -5.83 5.91 1.18
CA TRP A 224 -6.48 4.80 0.52
C TRP A 224 -5.84 3.45 0.87
N LEU A 225 -4.50 3.37 0.93
CA LEU A 225 -3.79 2.17 1.36
C LEU A 225 -4.20 1.75 2.77
N LEU A 226 -4.17 2.70 3.72
CA LEU A 226 -4.57 2.43 5.11
C LEU A 226 -6.01 1.96 5.21
N TYR A 227 -6.92 2.60 4.47
CA TYR A 227 -8.33 2.19 4.38
C TYR A 227 -8.46 0.75 3.86
N MET A 228 -7.71 0.38 2.81
CA MET A 228 -7.71 -0.99 2.28
C MET A 228 -7.20 -2.00 3.30
N ILE A 229 -6.14 -1.67 4.03
CA ILE A 229 -5.60 -2.55 5.07
C ILE A 229 -6.63 -2.72 6.21
N HIS A 230 -7.20 -1.65 6.74
CA HIS A 230 -8.22 -1.71 7.78
C HIS A 230 -9.48 -2.48 7.37
N THR A 231 -9.86 -2.38 6.08
CA THR A 231 -11.05 -3.09 5.56
C THR A 231 -10.81 -4.59 5.39
N LYS A 232 -9.59 -4.98 5.03
CA LYS A 232 -9.24 -6.35 4.64
C LYS A 232 -8.54 -7.15 5.73
N THR A 233 -8.03 -6.50 6.78
CA THR A 233 -7.30 -7.15 7.87
C THR A 233 -7.70 -6.57 9.23
N GLN A 234 -7.30 -7.27 10.30
CA GLN A 234 -7.39 -6.79 11.69
C GLN A 234 -6.00 -6.36 12.21
N ALA A 235 -5.07 -6.07 11.32
CA ALA A 235 -3.69 -5.78 11.67
C ALA A 235 -3.54 -4.42 12.36
N GLU A 236 -2.67 -4.35 13.37
CA GLU A 236 -2.13 -3.09 13.84
C GLU A 236 -1.20 -2.51 12.77
N ILE A 237 -1.38 -1.24 12.42
CA ILE A 237 -0.60 -0.59 11.35
C ILE A 237 0.40 0.38 11.95
N TYR A 238 1.65 0.23 11.55
CA TYR A 238 2.79 1.07 11.92
C TYR A 238 3.32 1.77 10.67
N ILE A 239 3.12 3.09 10.59
CA ILE A 239 3.69 3.91 9.53
C ILE A 239 5.10 4.31 9.97
N VAL A 240 6.10 3.87 9.22
CA VAL A 240 7.50 4.22 9.45
C VAL A 240 7.87 5.38 8.54
N SER A 241 8.47 6.43 9.08
CA SER A 241 8.83 7.63 8.35
C SER A 241 9.77 7.32 7.16
N ILE A 242 9.74 8.18 6.15
CA ILE A 242 10.69 8.15 5.05
C ILE A 242 12.07 8.53 5.62
N VAL A 243 13.06 7.65 5.42
CA VAL A 243 14.43 7.82 5.95
C VAL A 243 15.26 8.62 4.94
N SER A 244 15.05 9.93 4.93
CA SER A 244 15.76 10.85 4.03
C SER A 244 15.83 12.27 4.63
N ASN A 245 16.94 12.98 4.36
CA ASN A 245 17.13 14.38 4.74
C ASN A 245 16.60 15.38 3.68
N ARG A 246 15.97 14.90 2.62
CA ARG A 246 15.41 15.76 1.58
C ARG A 246 14.24 16.58 2.13
N PRO A 247 14.07 17.85 1.70
CA PRO A 247 12.94 18.68 2.13
C PRO A 247 11.57 18.04 1.87
N GLU A 248 11.42 17.32 0.76
CA GLU A 248 10.22 16.59 0.38
C GLU A 248 9.89 15.50 1.42
N ALA A 249 10.90 14.76 1.88
CA ALA A 249 10.73 13.74 2.91
C ALA A 249 10.28 14.34 4.25
N ILE A 250 10.85 15.48 4.64
CA ILE A 250 10.49 16.18 5.88
C ILE A 250 9.02 16.59 5.84
N LYS A 251 8.56 17.16 4.71
CA LYS A 251 7.15 17.56 4.53
C LYS A 251 6.21 16.36 4.54
N LEU A 252 6.54 15.31 3.76
CA LEU A 252 5.72 14.10 3.73
C LEU A 252 5.67 13.40 5.08
N ASN A 253 6.76 13.34 5.83
CA ASN A 253 6.80 12.77 7.17
C ASN A 253 5.89 13.50 8.16
N ALA A 254 5.83 14.84 8.09
CA ALA A 254 4.89 15.63 8.89
C ALA A 254 3.43 15.29 8.53
N LEU A 255 3.11 15.13 7.24
CA LEU A 255 1.78 14.75 6.77
C LEU A 255 1.43 13.30 7.13
N LEU A 256 2.37 12.35 7.01
CA LEU A 256 2.20 10.96 7.41
C LEU A 256 1.97 10.81 8.91
N LYS A 257 2.68 11.58 9.73
CA LYS A 257 2.44 11.62 11.18
C LYS A 257 1.04 12.11 11.54
N LYS A 258 0.54 13.14 10.83
CA LYS A 258 -0.84 13.62 10.98
C LYS A 258 -1.85 12.57 10.52
N LEU A 259 -1.60 11.94 9.38
CA LEU A 259 -2.46 10.88 8.83
C LEU A 259 -2.55 9.69 9.78
N ALA A 260 -1.43 9.25 10.38
CA ALA A 260 -1.41 8.19 11.37
C ALA A 260 -2.34 8.50 12.57
N ALA A 261 -2.27 9.71 13.10
CA ALA A 261 -3.12 10.15 14.21
C ALA A 261 -4.61 10.18 13.82
N GLN A 262 -4.94 10.54 12.58
CA GLN A 262 -6.32 10.60 12.08
C GLN A 262 -6.93 9.21 11.80
N THR A 263 -6.09 8.25 11.41
CA THR A 263 -6.54 6.90 11.01
C THR A 263 -6.36 5.85 12.10
N GLY A 264 -5.90 6.24 13.31
CA GLY A 264 -5.65 5.30 14.40
C GLY A 264 -4.44 4.39 14.18
N CYS A 265 -3.54 4.75 13.27
CA CYS A 265 -2.30 4.03 13.03
C CYS A 265 -1.19 4.54 13.95
N HIS A 266 -0.21 3.67 14.23
CA HIS A 266 1.00 4.06 14.93
C HIS A 266 1.99 4.74 13.99
N TYR A 267 2.74 5.73 14.47
CA TYR A 267 3.80 6.39 13.70
C TYR A 267 5.16 6.15 14.36
N ILE A 268 6.12 5.65 13.58
CA ILE A 268 7.50 5.46 14.02
C ILE A 268 8.38 6.47 13.29
N ASP A 269 8.96 7.39 14.04
CA ASP A 269 9.95 8.33 13.52
C ASP A 269 11.32 7.63 13.39
N ALA A 270 11.69 7.33 12.19
CA ALA A 270 12.96 6.68 11.86
C ALA A 270 14.00 7.63 11.26
N THR A 271 13.72 8.94 11.22
CA THR A 271 14.63 9.94 10.62
C THR A 271 15.99 9.97 11.35
N GLY A 272 16.01 9.77 12.67
CA GLY A 272 17.23 9.66 13.45
C GLY A 272 18.16 8.49 13.07
N ALA A 273 17.69 7.55 12.24
CA ALA A 273 18.56 6.49 11.73
C ALA A 273 19.64 7.01 10.80
N LEU A 274 19.40 8.12 10.08
CA LEU A 274 20.36 8.73 9.16
C LEU A 274 21.60 9.29 9.87
N GLU A 275 21.44 9.79 11.09
CA GLU A 275 22.53 10.34 11.88
C GLU A 275 23.38 9.26 12.57
N SER A 276 22.88 8.03 12.55
CA SER A 276 23.56 6.89 13.18
C SER A 276 24.75 6.41 12.35
N LYS A 277 25.82 6.04 13.03
CA LYS A 277 26.94 5.31 12.38
C LYS A 277 26.52 3.93 11.83
N ARG A 278 25.35 3.43 12.23
CA ARG A 278 24.78 2.13 11.84
C ARG A 278 23.30 2.29 11.49
N PRO A 279 22.96 2.96 10.37
CA PRO A 279 21.59 3.35 10.05
C PRO A 279 20.62 2.16 9.93
N VAL A 280 21.04 1.04 9.33
CA VAL A 280 20.23 -0.18 9.19
C VAL A 280 19.87 -0.78 10.55
N LEU A 281 20.83 -0.89 11.45
CA LEU A 281 20.58 -1.39 12.81
C LEU A 281 19.66 -0.45 13.58
N ARG A 282 19.93 0.86 13.48
CA ARG A 282 19.11 1.86 14.18
C ARG A 282 17.65 1.87 13.71
N LEU A 283 17.42 1.77 12.41
CA LEU A 283 16.07 1.64 11.85
C LEU A 283 15.37 0.39 12.44
N PHE A 284 16.05 -0.75 12.43
CA PHE A 284 15.46 -1.98 12.95
C PHE A 284 15.22 -1.90 14.47
N GLU A 285 16.11 -1.30 15.23
CA GLU A 285 15.95 -1.07 16.67
C GLU A 285 14.70 -0.27 17.01
N LEU A 286 14.36 0.76 16.22
CA LEU A 286 13.15 1.54 16.39
C LEU A 286 11.86 0.74 16.13
N MET A 287 11.93 -0.22 15.20
CA MET A 287 10.77 -1.06 14.85
C MET A 287 10.63 -2.29 15.75
N LYS A 288 11.75 -2.93 16.18
CA LYS A 288 11.73 -4.23 16.87
C LYS A 288 10.88 -4.24 18.14
N VAL A 289 10.80 -3.11 18.84
CA VAL A 289 10.02 -2.99 20.09
C VAL A 289 8.52 -3.19 19.87
N HIS A 290 8.05 -2.89 18.67
CA HIS A 290 6.65 -3.03 18.25
C HIS A 290 6.36 -4.36 17.55
N MET A 291 7.39 -5.13 17.15
CA MET A 291 7.24 -6.41 16.47
C MET A 291 6.86 -7.55 17.40
N ARG A 292 7.27 -7.47 18.66
CA ARG A 292 7.01 -8.51 19.67
C ARG A 292 5.56 -8.48 20.17
N ASN A 293 5.05 -9.64 20.59
CA ASN A 293 3.71 -9.78 21.15
C ASN A 293 3.59 -9.28 22.58
N HIS A 294 4.70 -9.38 23.32
CA HIS A 294 4.75 -8.94 24.71
C HIS A 294 5.69 -7.74 24.85
N PRO A 295 5.38 -6.80 25.75
CA PRO A 295 6.31 -5.74 26.09
C PRO A 295 7.63 -6.37 26.52
N ILE A 296 8.75 -5.75 26.09
CA ILE A 296 10.07 -6.19 26.51
C ILE A 296 10.11 -6.11 28.02
N ASN A 297 10.36 -7.22 28.71
CA ASN A 297 10.77 -7.15 30.10
C ASN A 297 12.21 -6.61 30.14
N TYR A 298 12.34 -5.32 30.40
CA TYR A 298 13.64 -4.63 30.43
C TYR A 298 14.59 -5.24 31.47
N ALA A 299 14.05 -5.85 32.54
CA ALA A 299 14.86 -6.54 33.52
C ALA A 299 15.59 -7.75 32.92
N ASP A 300 14.91 -8.54 32.09
CA ASP A 300 15.50 -9.69 31.38
C ASP A 300 16.51 -9.24 30.33
N ALA A 301 16.22 -8.13 29.63
CA ALA A 301 17.12 -7.56 28.63
C ALA A 301 18.41 -6.99 29.25
N MET A 302 18.33 -6.37 30.42
CA MET A 302 19.47 -5.88 31.20
C MET A 302 20.33 -7.04 31.71
N THR A 303 19.70 -8.10 32.23
CA THR A 303 20.41 -9.30 32.72
C THR A 303 21.16 -10.01 31.60
N ALA A 304 20.65 -9.92 30.35
CA ALA A 304 21.33 -10.46 29.18
C ALA A 304 22.50 -9.60 28.66
N GLY A 305 22.81 -8.44 29.28
CA GLY A 305 23.93 -7.57 28.94
C GLY A 305 23.85 -6.92 27.56
N ARG A 306 22.66 -6.76 27.00
CA ARG A 306 22.44 -6.41 25.58
C ARG A 306 21.83 -5.05 25.28
N LEU A 307 21.38 -4.33 26.29
CA LEU A 307 20.91 -2.96 26.09
C LEU A 307 22.09 -2.00 26.09
N SER A 308 22.18 -1.13 25.09
CA SER A 308 23.14 -0.04 25.10
C SER A 308 22.77 0.98 26.20
N ASP A 309 23.75 1.75 26.68
CA ASP A 309 23.49 2.78 27.71
C ASP A 309 22.43 3.81 27.25
N LYS A 310 22.35 4.07 25.93
CA LYS A 310 21.29 4.92 25.34
C LYS A 310 19.89 4.30 25.39
N GLU A 311 19.76 2.98 25.30
CA GLU A 311 18.47 2.30 25.46
C GLU A 311 17.98 2.31 26.91
N ARG A 312 18.90 2.36 27.88
CA ARG A 312 18.58 2.50 29.31
C ARG A 312 17.97 3.85 29.64
N GLU A 313 18.41 4.94 28.98
CA GLU A 313 17.88 6.29 29.17
C GLU A 313 16.49 6.50 28.54
N GLN A 314 16.06 5.62 27.60
CA GLN A 314 14.78 5.72 26.90
C GLN A 314 13.64 4.90 27.53
N VAL A 315 13.90 4.22 28.67
CA VAL A 315 12.83 3.55 29.41
C VAL A 315 11.92 4.63 30.01
N PRO A 316 10.64 4.73 29.63
CA PRO A 316 9.72 5.64 30.28
C PRO A 316 9.69 5.30 31.77
N ASN A 317 9.88 6.29 32.59
CA ASN A 317 9.71 6.17 34.03
C ASN A 317 8.19 6.16 34.31
N ASP A 318 7.54 5.05 33.95
CA ASP A 318 6.16 4.79 34.34
C ASP A 318 6.18 4.59 35.83
N GLY A 319 5.86 5.68 36.55
CA GLY A 319 5.79 5.74 37.99
C GLY A 319 4.77 4.76 38.56
N HIS A 320 5.07 3.49 38.52
CA HIS A 320 4.48 2.52 39.41
C HIS A 320 5.21 2.59 40.73
N SER A 321 4.68 3.45 41.58
CA SER A 321 4.91 3.41 43.03
C SER A 321 4.79 1.96 43.50
N SER A 322 5.93 1.42 43.90
CA SER A 322 5.96 0.15 44.64
C SER A 322 5.05 0.27 45.86
N PRO A 323 4.20 -0.70 46.16
CA PRO A 323 3.47 -0.70 47.42
C PRO A 323 4.52 -0.83 48.55
N GLU A 324 4.64 0.18 49.37
CA GLU A 324 5.34 0.10 50.65
C GLU A 324 4.82 -1.09 51.44
N SER A 325 5.69 -2.09 51.65
CA SER A 325 5.46 -3.15 52.61
C SER A 325 5.66 -2.53 54.00
N SER A 326 4.59 -2.09 54.60
CA SER A 326 4.56 -1.86 56.06
C SER A 326 4.61 -3.19 56.79
N ALA A 327 5.78 -3.70 57.02
CA ALA A 327 6.05 -4.77 57.96
C ALA A 327 5.95 -4.21 59.35
N ASN A 328 4.77 -4.27 59.94
CA ASN A 328 4.54 -3.99 61.35
C ASN A 328 5.03 -5.21 62.15
N ARG A 329 6.17 -5.07 62.85
CA ARG A 329 6.66 -6.03 63.86
C ARG A 329 5.79 -5.95 65.10
N GLY A 330 4.86 -6.85 65.27
CA GLY A 330 4.23 -7.14 66.55
C GLY A 330 4.92 -8.28 67.23
N TYR A 331 5.82 -8.01 68.19
CA TYR A 331 6.29 -8.98 69.17
C TYR A 331 5.13 -9.25 70.15
N VAL A 332 4.66 -10.47 70.20
CA VAL A 332 3.88 -10.97 71.35
C VAL A 332 4.67 -12.06 72.02
N HIS A 333 5.18 -11.73 73.24
CA HIS A 333 5.65 -12.68 74.23
C HIS A 333 4.41 -13.40 74.82
N VAL A 334 4.40 -14.71 74.77
CA VAL A 334 3.60 -15.54 75.70
C VAL A 334 4.54 -16.49 76.39
N ARG A 335 4.61 -16.34 77.70
CA ARG A 335 5.11 -17.27 78.68
C ARG A 335 3.98 -18.23 79.04
N ASN A 336 4.34 -19.40 79.24
CA ASN A 336 3.87 -20.60 79.97
C ASN A 336 3.35 -21.68 79.07
#